data_e37250d64b3e8372d4b6b7289934faaf
#
_entry.id   e37250d64b3e8372d4b6b7289934faaf
#
_cell.length_a   1.000
_cell.length_b   1.000
_cell.length_c   1.000
_cell.angle_alpha   90.00
_cell.angle_beta   90.00
_cell.angle_gamma   90.00
#
_symmetry.space_group_name_H-M   'P 1'
#
loop_
_entity.id
_entity.type
_entity.pdbx_description
1 polymer ?
#
loop_
_entity_poly.entity_id
_entity_poly.type
_entity_poly.pdbx_seq_one_letter_code
_entity_poly.pdbx_strand_id
1 'polypeptide(L)' 'MQEHLPFTLNGKRALEDAGEVPVRQRDSRIAPEHVLYGILDPEDEVIVRIFRHLGTEAETLRAEVLADLARFYAA' A
#
# COMPACT_ATOMS: atom_id res chain seq x y z
N MET A 1 -22.05 12.89 10.56
CA MET A 1 -22.06 12.33 9.79
C MET A 1 -21.22 11.65 9.23
N GLN A 2 -21.12 11.10 9.11
CA GLN A 2 -20.27 10.62 8.53
C GLN A 2 -20.53 10.23 7.29
N GLU A 3 -20.01 10.55 6.53
CA GLU A 3 -20.13 10.17 5.33
C GLU A 3 -19.47 8.96 5.10
N HIS A 4 -20.03 8.02 4.39
CA HIS A 4 -19.40 6.79 4.03
C HIS A 4 -18.81 6.94 2.67
N LEU A 5 -17.50 6.94 2.58
CA LEU A 5 -16.86 6.88 1.29
C LEU A 5 -17.08 5.48 0.72
N PRO A 6 -17.48 5.38 -0.55
CA PRO A 6 -17.84 4.07 -1.11
C PRO A 6 -16.62 3.27 -1.54
N PHE A 7 -15.84 2.80 -0.57
CA PHE A 7 -14.68 1.97 -0.86
C PHE A 7 -15.11 0.54 -1.16
N THR A 8 -14.43 -0.10 -2.10
CA THR A 8 -14.55 -1.53 -2.27
C THR A 8 -13.84 -2.24 -1.12
N LEU A 9 -14.03 -3.55 -1.01
CA LEU A 9 -13.31 -4.32 0.01
C LEU A 9 -11.81 -4.16 -0.18
N ASN A 10 -11.33 -4.26 -1.42
CA ASN A 10 -9.90 -4.11 -1.67
C ASN A 10 -9.41 -2.71 -1.36
N GLY A 11 -10.24 -1.70 -1.57
CA GLY A 11 -9.88 -0.34 -1.19
C GLY A 11 -9.71 -0.20 0.31
N LYS A 12 -10.61 -0.84 1.08
CA LYS A 12 -10.47 -0.83 2.54
C LYS A 12 -9.20 -1.56 2.97
N ARG A 13 -8.90 -2.70 2.35
CA ARG A 13 -7.70 -3.45 2.68
C ARG A 13 -6.45 -2.65 2.40
N ALA A 14 -6.44 -1.89 1.29
CA ALA A 14 -5.29 -1.05 0.96
C ALA A 14 -5.03 -0.03 2.05
N LEU A 15 -6.09 0.59 2.58
CA LEU A 15 -5.94 1.56 3.64
C LEU A 15 -5.49 0.90 4.94
N GLU A 16 -6.00 -0.28 5.24
CA GLU A 16 -5.58 -1.01 6.43
C GLU A 16 -4.12 -1.39 6.36
N ASP A 17 -3.68 -1.88 5.19
CA ASP A 17 -2.28 -2.24 5.01
C ASP A 17 -1.38 -1.01 5.11
N ALA A 18 -1.83 0.12 4.58
CA ALA A 18 -1.08 1.36 4.70
C ALA A 18 -0.90 1.74 6.16
N GLY A 19 -1.92 1.50 6.99
CA GLY A 19 -1.85 1.85 8.39
C GLY A 19 -0.90 0.98 9.18
N GLU A 20 -0.66 -0.26 8.72
CA GLU A 20 0.25 -1.15 9.44
C GLU A 20 1.70 -0.72 9.32
N VAL A 21 2.08 -0.14 8.19
CA VAL A 21 3.47 0.22 7.96
C VAL A 21 3.95 1.32 8.91
N PRO A 22 3.18 2.41 9.10
CA PRO A 22 3.60 3.44 10.05
C PRO A 22 3.80 2.90 11.46
N VAL A 23 2.94 1.97 11.90
CA VAL A 23 3.08 1.38 13.22
C VAL A 23 4.41 0.65 13.34
N ARG A 24 4.74 -0.17 12.34
CA ARG A 24 6.00 -0.91 12.36
C ARG A 24 7.21 0.00 12.31
N GLN A 25 7.05 1.19 11.73
CA GLN A 25 8.15 2.15 11.61
C GLN A 25 8.07 3.25 12.66
N ARG A 26 7.21 3.06 13.65
CA ARG A 26 7.06 4.01 14.77
C ARG A 26 6.58 5.38 14.31
N ASP A 27 5.80 5.39 13.23
CA ASP A 27 5.20 6.62 12.75
C ASP A 27 3.69 6.45 12.85
N SER A 28 3.03 7.40 13.51
CA SER A 28 1.59 7.31 13.71
C SER A 28 0.81 7.94 12.58
N ARG A 29 1.49 8.49 11.57
CA ARG A 29 0.81 9.17 10.47
C ARG A 29 0.96 8.36 9.20
N ILE A 30 -0.12 8.34 8.40
CA ILE A 30 -0.11 7.65 7.13
C ILE A 30 0.23 8.65 6.04
N ALA A 31 1.34 8.44 5.36
CA ALA A 31 1.78 9.30 4.26
C ALA A 31 1.42 8.64 2.93
N PRO A 32 1.49 9.38 1.82
CA PRO A 32 1.19 8.80 0.51
C PRO A 32 2.00 7.55 0.20
N GLU A 33 3.26 7.48 0.63
CA GLU A 33 4.08 6.30 0.36
C GLU A 33 3.58 5.08 1.10
N HIS A 34 2.91 5.26 2.24
CA HIS A 34 2.30 4.14 2.95
C HIS A 34 1.07 3.64 2.20
N VAL A 35 0.30 4.56 1.61
CA VAL A 35 -0.86 4.18 0.80
C VAL A 35 -0.40 3.42 -0.44
N LEU A 36 0.70 3.85 -1.06
CA LEU A 36 1.26 3.15 -2.20
C LEU A 36 1.57 1.69 -1.85
N TYR A 37 2.20 1.46 -0.69
CA TYR A 37 2.47 0.11 -0.25
C TYR A 37 1.18 -0.70 -0.12
N GLY A 38 0.15 -0.11 0.47
CA GLY A 38 -1.12 -0.81 0.66
C GLY A 38 -1.84 -1.11 -0.64
N ILE A 39 -1.67 -0.26 -1.66
CA ILE A 39 -2.29 -0.48 -2.95
C ILE A 39 -1.67 -1.67 -3.68
N LEU A 40 -0.38 -1.93 -3.49
CA LEU A 40 0.34 -2.97 -4.22
C LEU A 40 0.06 -4.35 -3.60
N ASP A 41 -1.19 -4.76 -3.64
CA ASP A 41 -1.65 -6.01 -3.04
C ASP A 41 -1.64 -7.11 -4.10
N PRO A 42 -0.83 -8.16 -3.94
CA PRO A 42 -0.78 -9.22 -4.94
C PRO A 42 -2.06 -10.04 -5.02
N GLU A 43 -2.98 -9.88 -4.08
CA GLU A 43 -4.26 -10.56 -4.13
C GLU A 43 -5.34 -9.72 -4.82
N ASP A 44 -5.04 -8.47 -5.17
CA ASP A 44 -5.98 -7.62 -5.88
C ASP A 44 -5.80 -7.83 -7.37
N GLU A 45 -6.74 -8.52 -8.00
CA GLU A 45 -6.61 -8.90 -9.41
C GLU A 45 -6.51 -7.70 -10.33
N VAL A 46 -7.24 -6.63 -10.03
CA VAL A 46 -7.20 -5.44 -10.88
C VAL A 46 -5.84 -4.79 -10.81
N ILE A 47 -5.31 -4.65 -9.59
CA ILE A 47 -3.99 -4.04 -9.40
C ILE A 47 -2.91 -4.90 -10.07
N VAL A 48 -2.98 -6.22 -9.89
CA VAL A 48 -2.00 -7.12 -10.51
C VAL A 48 -2.04 -6.95 -12.04
N ARG A 49 -3.23 -6.89 -12.61
CA ARG A 49 -3.37 -6.77 -14.06
C ARG A 49 -2.85 -5.45 -14.58
N ILE A 50 -3.14 -4.36 -13.86
CA ILE A 50 -2.66 -3.04 -14.26
C ILE A 50 -1.13 -3.02 -14.31
N PHE A 51 -0.48 -3.53 -13.26
CA PHE A 51 0.97 -3.48 -13.20
C PHE A 51 1.61 -4.45 -14.19
N ARG A 52 0.95 -5.56 -14.49
CA ARG A 52 1.45 -6.44 -15.55
C ARG A 52 1.43 -5.75 -16.91
N HIS A 53 0.39 -4.96 -17.17
CA HIS A 53 0.35 -4.18 -18.40
C HIS A 53 1.48 -3.15 -18.45
N LEU A 54 1.97 -2.72 -17.30
CA LEU A 54 3.10 -1.81 -17.22
C LEU A 54 4.45 -2.54 -17.20
N GLY A 55 4.40 -3.87 -17.33
CA GLY A 55 5.63 -4.65 -17.43
C GLY A 55 6.24 -5.05 -16.12
N THR A 56 5.46 -5.10 -15.03
CA THR A 56 6.00 -5.45 -13.74
C THR A 56 5.00 -6.25 -12.93
N GLU A 57 5.40 -6.70 -11.74
CA GLU A 57 4.55 -7.44 -10.84
C GLU A 57 4.31 -6.63 -9.58
N ALA A 58 3.05 -6.57 -9.15
CA ALA A 58 2.70 -5.82 -7.95
C ALA A 58 3.46 -6.35 -6.73
N GLU A 59 3.65 -7.66 -6.64
CA GLU A 59 4.35 -8.26 -5.51
C GLU A 59 5.79 -7.78 -5.44
N THR A 60 6.46 -7.72 -6.59
CA THR A 60 7.84 -7.25 -6.65
C THR A 60 7.94 -5.79 -6.24
N LEU A 61 7.03 -4.95 -6.77
CA LEU A 61 7.03 -3.54 -6.41
C LEU A 61 6.73 -3.34 -4.94
N ARG A 62 5.83 -4.14 -4.40
CA ARG A 62 5.49 -4.02 -2.98
C ARG A 62 6.71 -4.26 -2.10
N ALA A 63 7.48 -5.29 -2.44
CA ALA A 63 8.70 -5.60 -1.69
C ALA A 63 9.72 -4.47 -1.81
N GLU A 64 9.85 -3.88 -3.00
CA GLU A 64 10.78 -2.79 -3.19
C GLU A 64 10.35 -1.53 -2.45
N VAL A 65 9.05 -1.23 -2.46
CA VAL A 65 8.54 -0.09 -1.73
C VAL A 65 8.79 -0.27 -0.23
N LEU A 66 8.55 -1.49 0.28
CA LEU A 66 8.78 -1.74 1.69
C LEU A 66 10.25 -1.54 2.05
N ALA A 67 11.16 -2.01 1.21
CA ALA A 67 12.59 -1.81 1.44
C ALA A 67 12.96 -0.34 1.42
N ASP A 68 12.39 0.43 0.49
CA ASP A 68 12.64 1.85 0.41
C ASP A 68 12.08 2.59 1.63
N LEU A 69 10.89 2.20 2.08
CA LEU A 69 10.32 2.82 3.28
C LEU A 69 11.23 2.58 4.48
N ALA A 70 11.76 1.36 4.60
CA ALA A 70 12.67 1.06 5.70
C ALA A 70 13.91 1.95 5.64
N ARG A 71 14.42 2.21 4.42
CA ARG A 71 15.58 3.08 4.27
C ARG A 71 15.27 4.52 4.59
N PHE A 72 14.13 5.03 4.11
CA PHE A 72 13.76 6.42 4.33
C PHE A 72 13.49 6.72 5.79
N TYR A 73 12.94 5.76 6.52
CA TYR A 73 12.55 5.97 7.90
C TYR A 73 13.54 5.40 8.91
N ALA A 74 14.60 4.78 8.43
CA ALA A 74 15.66 4.36 9.32
C ALA A 74 16.54 5.59 9.58
N ALA A 75 16.61 6.01 10.77
CA ALA A 75 17.34 7.22 11.07
C ALA A 75 18.78 6.93 11.39
#